data_932f04d99253453f6d9648a79d2d0563
#
_entry.id   932f04d99253453f6d9648a79d2d0563
#
_cell.length_a   1.000
_cell.length_b   1.000
_cell.length_c   1.000
_cell.angle_alpha   90.00
_cell.angle_beta   90.00
_cell.angle_gamma   90.00
#
_symmetry.space_group_name_H-M   'P 1'
#
loop_
_entity.id
_entity.type
_entity.pdbx_description
1 polymer ?
#
loop_
_entity_poly.entity_id
_entity_poly.type
_entity_poly.pdbx_seq_one_letter_code
_entity_poly.pdbx_strand_id
1 'polypeptide(L)'
;MKTLTNFFSSAATKRPVITILVVLLLTGFFGYMATQAEELSTSFGGELDTPEIQAQSKLGDYFASSGGQSVFQVIMTGDDVLTVDGYKAWLEIQQVVSQSEISKYLISQQGQGAVQGFFGPIDFARAFNPMFNIDQMNDEQFKQAYKGASAQMPPEFQAFASALLSENYDSENVTSTAGLAIITIDSAQIAEDFGGSDGAFIEQPRMEVQLSEELNEISSNYASIKVSGFSFGLLLGNDGDDFLEEIGVLFGKAFLIILGVLAYIFFIRPRKGYGFLKSSRRTVSDLLLSLGTILLSIGWMQGMGALLGPGFLNVIGAPNQISQIAPILLIGLGVDYAIHFTGRYREELGDGASVKESTTNTLSSVGIALTLATLATIVGFLSNVVSPLPEFKDFGITVSFGILFALLLVMTFVPAIRSLLDKRAETKESIS
;
A
#
# COMPACT_ATOMS: atom_id res chain seq x y z
N MET A 1 8.93 36.24 -8.24
CA MET A 1 9.43 35.74 -6.94
C MET A 1 9.43 36.80 -5.85
N LYS A 2 10.12 37.97 -5.99
CA LYS A 2 10.10 39.03 -4.96
C LYS A 2 8.68 39.51 -4.57
N THR A 3 7.74 39.55 -5.52
CA THR A 3 6.35 39.95 -5.26
C THR A 3 5.62 38.93 -4.38
N LEU A 4 5.87 37.63 -4.61
CA LEU A 4 5.28 36.52 -3.85
C LEU A 4 5.78 36.52 -2.41
N THR A 5 7.11 36.63 -2.20
CA THR A 5 7.71 36.67 -0.86
C THR A 5 7.27 37.92 -0.09
N ASN A 6 7.13 39.08 -0.75
CA ASN A 6 6.60 40.28 -0.15
C ASN A 6 5.12 40.13 0.26
N PHE A 7 4.33 39.40 -0.51
CA PHE A 7 2.93 39.08 -0.16
C PHE A 7 2.87 38.24 1.12
N PHE A 8 3.59 37.13 1.16
CA PHE A 8 3.63 36.23 2.35
C PHE A 8 4.18 36.97 3.57
N SER A 9 5.29 37.69 3.43
CA SER A 9 5.84 38.50 4.52
C SER A 9 4.86 39.56 5.04
N SER A 10 4.17 40.24 4.15
CA SER A 10 3.15 41.23 4.52
C SER A 10 1.95 40.58 5.22
N ALA A 11 1.45 39.45 4.73
CA ALA A 11 0.37 38.71 5.35
C ALA A 11 0.74 38.23 6.76
N ALA A 12 1.93 37.66 6.91
CA ALA A 12 2.41 37.11 8.18
C ALA A 12 2.79 38.19 9.23
N THR A 13 3.34 39.33 8.82
CA THR A 13 3.85 40.35 9.75
C THR A 13 2.93 41.54 9.98
N LYS A 14 2.21 41.98 8.97
CA LYS A 14 1.31 43.15 9.11
C LYS A 14 -0.08 42.78 9.62
N ARG A 15 -0.59 41.59 9.27
CA ARG A 15 -1.93 41.12 9.63
C ARG A 15 -1.96 39.70 10.11
N PRO A 16 -1.14 39.31 11.13
CA PRO A 16 -0.99 37.93 11.55
C PRO A 16 -2.31 37.29 12.02
N VAL A 17 -3.14 38.05 12.74
CA VAL A 17 -4.43 37.56 13.22
C VAL A 17 -5.38 37.22 12.07
N ILE A 18 -5.42 38.06 11.02
CA ILE A 18 -6.25 37.78 9.85
C ILE A 18 -5.76 36.54 9.12
N THR A 19 -4.45 36.37 8.96
CA THR A 19 -3.85 35.18 8.36
C THR A 19 -4.23 33.90 9.13
N ILE A 20 -4.14 33.94 10.45
CA ILE A 20 -4.53 32.80 11.32
C ILE A 20 -6.03 32.50 11.17
N LEU A 21 -6.89 33.53 11.17
CA LEU A 21 -8.33 33.34 11.00
C LEU A 21 -8.68 32.74 9.63
N VAL A 22 -8.02 33.17 8.57
CA VAL A 22 -8.20 32.58 7.22
C VAL A 22 -7.77 31.11 7.21
N VAL A 23 -6.63 30.78 7.83
CA VAL A 23 -6.19 29.38 7.95
C VAL A 23 -7.19 28.56 8.74
N LEU A 24 -7.72 29.05 9.85
CA LEU A 24 -8.73 28.35 10.65
C LEU A 24 -10.05 28.15 9.89
N LEU A 25 -10.49 29.15 9.11
CA LEU A 25 -11.68 29.01 8.25
C LEU A 25 -11.48 27.96 7.17
N LEU A 26 -10.32 27.98 6.50
CA LEU A 26 -9.97 26.95 5.51
C LEU A 26 -9.84 25.56 6.17
N THR A 27 -9.31 25.48 7.38
CA THR A 27 -9.24 24.23 8.14
C THR A 27 -10.65 23.71 8.45
N GLY A 28 -11.58 24.57 8.85
CA GLY A 28 -12.97 24.18 9.05
C GLY A 28 -13.63 23.70 7.75
N PHE A 29 -13.37 24.38 6.65
CA PHE A 29 -13.90 24.02 5.32
C PHE A 29 -13.34 22.67 4.86
N PHE A 30 -12.02 22.49 4.82
CA PHE A 30 -11.41 21.23 4.39
C PHE A 30 -11.67 20.10 5.37
N GLY A 31 -11.75 20.39 6.68
CA GLY A 31 -12.15 19.42 7.68
C GLY A 31 -13.57 18.90 7.44
N TYR A 32 -14.50 19.80 7.13
CA TYR A 32 -15.86 19.40 6.74
C TYR A 32 -15.86 18.59 5.44
N MET A 33 -15.12 19.01 4.41
CA MET A 33 -15.01 18.24 3.17
C MET A 33 -14.46 16.84 3.41
N ALA A 34 -13.45 16.68 4.27
CA ALA A 34 -12.87 15.38 4.62
C ALA A 34 -13.89 14.41 5.24
N THR A 35 -14.90 14.92 5.97
CA THR A 35 -16.00 14.08 6.51
C THR A 35 -17.01 13.65 5.44
N GLN A 36 -16.95 14.24 4.25
CA GLN A 36 -17.80 13.90 3.10
C GLN A 36 -17.04 13.01 2.09
N ALA A 37 -15.85 12.54 2.43
CA ALA A 37 -15.11 11.60 1.58
C ALA A 37 -15.93 10.31 1.42
N GLU A 38 -15.94 9.77 0.22
CA GLU A 38 -16.54 8.47 -0.05
C GLU A 38 -15.78 7.35 0.66
N GLU A 39 -16.41 6.20 0.81
CA GLU A 39 -15.77 5.01 1.37
C GLU A 39 -14.57 4.60 0.51
N LEU A 40 -13.63 3.92 1.16
CA LEU A 40 -12.42 3.45 0.48
C LEU A 40 -12.80 2.47 -0.64
N SER A 41 -12.42 2.79 -1.87
CA SER A 41 -12.55 1.84 -2.97
C SER A 41 -11.55 0.70 -2.77
N THR A 42 -12.07 -0.50 -2.68
CA THR A 42 -11.29 -1.73 -2.57
C THR A 42 -10.85 -2.27 -3.94
N SER A 43 -11.44 -1.78 -5.04
CA SER A 43 -11.04 -2.16 -6.38
C SER A 43 -9.65 -1.59 -6.73
N PHE A 44 -8.69 -2.46 -6.96
CA PHE A 44 -7.39 -2.09 -7.51
C PHE A 44 -7.45 -2.23 -9.03
N GLY A 45 -7.10 -1.17 -9.73
CA GLY A 45 -7.05 -1.19 -11.18
C GLY A 45 -8.23 -0.54 -11.87
N GLY A 46 -9.25 -0.04 -11.14
CA GLY A 46 -10.39 0.70 -11.69
C GLY A 46 -10.89 0.17 -13.06
N GLU A 47 -11.85 0.77 -13.68
CA GLU A 47 -12.15 0.50 -15.11
C GLU A 47 -10.99 1.03 -15.98
N LEU A 48 -9.92 0.24 -16.10
CA LEU A 48 -8.85 0.50 -17.06
C LEU A 48 -9.44 0.43 -18.47
N ASP A 49 -9.64 1.56 -19.09
CA ASP A 49 -10.06 1.65 -20.51
C ASP A 49 -8.82 1.61 -21.43
N THR A 50 -8.03 0.50 -21.33
CA THR A 50 -6.93 0.25 -22.25
C THR A 50 -7.36 -0.70 -23.38
N PRO A 51 -6.74 -0.62 -24.56
CA PRO A 51 -7.02 -1.54 -25.65
C PRO A 51 -6.92 -3.02 -25.28
N GLU A 52 -5.98 -3.35 -24.34
CA GLU A 52 -5.76 -4.71 -23.84
C GLU A 52 -6.95 -5.19 -23.01
N ILE A 53 -7.47 -4.34 -22.12
CA ILE A 53 -8.63 -4.67 -21.27
C ILE A 53 -9.92 -4.69 -22.08
N GLN A 54 -10.08 -3.77 -23.04
CA GLN A 54 -11.18 -3.86 -24.01
C GLN A 54 -11.11 -5.14 -24.82
N ALA A 55 -9.91 -5.59 -25.21
CA ALA A 55 -9.72 -6.87 -25.88
C ALA A 55 -10.04 -8.04 -24.96
N GLN A 56 -9.64 -7.99 -23.68
CA GLN A 56 -9.95 -9.01 -22.68
C GLN A 56 -11.45 -9.07 -22.38
N SER A 57 -12.13 -7.92 -22.25
CA SER A 57 -13.58 -7.85 -22.09
C SER A 57 -14.30 -8.47 -23.30
N LYS A 58 -13.88 -8.13 -24.53
CA LYS A 58 -14.42 -8.76 -25.73
C LYS A 58 -14.15 -10.27 -25.82
N LEU A 59 -12.97 -10.72 -25.38
CA LEU A 59 -12.69 -12.15 -25.26
C LEU A 59 -13.64 -12.81 -24.26
N GLY A 60 -13.95 -12.15 -23.13
CA GLY A 60 -14.95 -12.61 -22.17
C GLY A 60 -16.34 -12.73 -22.79
N ASP A 61 -16.76 -11.75 -23.59
CA ASP A 61 -18.05 -11.76 -24.29
C ASP A 61 -18.17 -12.88 -25.33
N TYR A 62 -17.07 -13.19 -26.04
CA TYR A 62 -17.06 -14.23 -27.10
C TYR A 62 -16.75 -15.64 -26.58
N PHE A 63 -15.98 -15.77 -25.54
CA PHE A 63 -15.44 -17.03 -25.02
C PHE A 63 -15.81 -17.25 -23.56
N ALA A 64 -16.95 -16.88 -23.12
CA ALA A 64 -17.64 -17.15 -21.81
C ALA A 64 -16.81 -17.65 -20.60
N SER A 65 -15.48 -17.54 -20.63
CA SER A 65 -14.58 -18.16 -19.66
C SER A 65 -13.39 -17.32 -19.19
N SER A 66 -13.20 -16.08 -19.67
CA SER A 66 -11.99 -15.32 -19.36
C SER A 66 -12.18 -14.07 -18.47
N GLY A 67 -13.39 -13.66 -18.20
CA GLY A 67 -13.67 -12.49 -17.36
C GLY A 67 -14.24 -12.90 -16.01
N GLY A 68 -13.40 -13.26 -15.06
CA GLY A 68 -13.86 -13.60 -13.72
C GLY A 68 -13.25 -14.87 -13.14
N GLN A 69 -12.16 -15.36 -13.72
CA GLN A 69 -11.40 -16.47 -13.15
C GLN A 69 -10.11 -15.96 -12.51
N SER A 70 -9.83 -16.45 -11.33
CA SER A 70 -8.54 -16.25 -10.66
C SER A 70 -7.85 -17.59 -10.43
N VAL A 71 -6.54 -17.52 -10.24
CA VAL A 71 -5.70 -18.71 -10.03
C VAL A 71 -5.09 -18.64 -8.64
N PHE A 72 -5.37 -19.69 -7.87
CA PHE A 72 -4.67 -19.97 -6.62
C PHE A 72 -3.65 -21.07 -6.86
N GLN A 73 -2.43 -20.85 -6.47
CA GLN A 73 -1.32 -21.78 -6.66
C GLN A 73 -0.98 -22.46 -5.35
N VAL A 74 -0.75 -23.77 -5.38
CA VAL A 74 -0.24 -24.53 -4.26
C VAL A 74 1.16 -25.01 -4.60
N ILE A 75 2.13 -24.57 -3.85
CA ILE A 75 3.54 -24.90 -4.03
C ILE A 75 3.92 -25.98 -3.02
N MET A 76 4.38 -27.12 -3.51
CA MET A 76 4.95 -28.19 -2.70
C MET A 76 6.46 -28.19 -2.87
N THR A 77 7.23 -28.21 -1.78
CA THR A 77 8.70 -28.22 -1.81
C THR A 77 9.25 -29.28 -0.87
N GLY A 78 10.42 -29.83 -1.20
CA GLY A 78 11.12 -30.82 -0.38
C GLY A 78 12.42 -31.25 -1.02
N ASP A 79 13.11 -32.23 -0.40
CA ASP A 79 14.30 -32.82 -1.01
C ASP A 79 13.94 -33.58 -2.29
N ASP A 80 12.79 -34.24 -2.30
CA ASP A 80 12.15 -34.85 -3.47
C ASP A 80 10.64 -34.90 -3.22
N VAL A 81 9.87 -34.22 -4.04
CA VAL A 81 8.40 -34.21 -3.93
C VAL A 81 7.74 -35.39 -4.62
N LEU A 82 8.46 -36.10 -5.51
CA LEU A 82 7.93 -37.26 -6.25
C LEU A 82 8.15 -38.57 -5.46
N THR A 83 7.59 -38.61 -4.27
CA THR A 83 7.65 -39.72 -3.31
C THR A 83 6.25 -40.18 -2.89
N VAL A 84 6.16 -41.28 -2.17
CA VAL A 84 4.91 -41.75 -1.58
C VAL A 84 4.34 -40.69 -0.62
N ASP A 85 5.19 -40.10 0.22
CA ASP A 85 4.77 -39.07 1.16
C ASP A 85 4.34 -37.79 0.45
N GLY A 86 5.02 -37.39 -0.64
CA GLY A 86 4.62 -36.31 -1.48
C GLY A 86 3.21 -36.51 -2.08
N TYR A 87 2.90 -37.72 -2.52
CA TYR A 87 1.57 -38.03 -3.03
C TYR A 87 0.50 -38.11 -1.93
N LYS A 88 0.84 -38.56 -0.73
CA LYS A 88 -0.08 -38.51 0.41
C LYS A 88 -0.42 -37.03 0.75
N ALA A 89 0.58 -36.18 0.82
CA ALA A 89 0.38 -34.74 0.99
C ALA A 89 -0.51 -34.14 -0.13
N TRP A 90 -0.33 -34.60 -1.38
CA TRP A 90 -1.18 -34.23 -2.49
C TRP A 90 -2.67 -34.61 -2.28
N LEU A 91 -2.93 -35.81 -1.76
CA LEU A 91 -4.30 -36.22 -1.44
C LEU A 91 -4.90 -35.40 -0.30
N GLU A 92 -4.10 -35.03 0.71
CA GLU A 92 -4.53 -34.12 1.78
C GLU A 92 -4.84 -32.72 1.21
N ILE A 93 -4.03 -32.19 0.28
CA ILE A 93 -4.32 -30.92 -0.43
C ILE A 93 -5.67 -30.99 -1.13
N GLN A 94 -5.94 -32.06 -1.90
CA GLN A 94 -7.22 -32.24 -2.58
C GLN A 94 -8.40 -32.29 -1.59
N GLN A 95 -8.20 -32.96 -0.45
CA GLN A 95 -9.22 -33.04 0.59
C GLN A 95 -9.47 -31.67 1.23
N VAL A 96 -8.45 -30.94 1.65
CA VAL A 96 -8.56 -29.60 2.24
C VAL A 96 -9.28 -28.67 1.26
N VAL A 97 -8.85 -28.63 0.00
CA VAL A 97 -9.50 -27.79 -1.04
C VAL A 97 -10.98 -28.14 -1.22
N SER A 98 -11.32 -29.42 -1.21
CA SER A 98 -12.72 -29.87 -1.38
C SER A 98 -13.61 -29.55 -0.18
N GLN A 99 -13.03 -29.41 1.00
CA GLN A 99 -13.76 -29.11 2.25
C GLN A 99 -13.76 -27.63 2.60
N SER A 100 -12.91 -26.83 1.96
CA SER A 100 -12.80 -25.41 2.20
C SER A 100 -14.02 -24.61 1.72
N GLU A 101 -14.21 -23.41 2.24
CA GLU A 101 -15.30 -22.51 1.83
C GLU A 101 -15.26 -22.16 0.35
N ILE A 102 -14.05 -22.02 -0.23
CA ILE A 102 -13.82 -21.69 -1.63
C ILE A 102 -14.23 -22.84 -2.60
N SER A 103 -14.47 -24.04 -2.08
CA SER A 103 -14.83 -25.22 -2.88
C SER A 103 -16.07 -25.04 -3.76
N LYS A 104 -17.00 -24.15 -3.35
CA LYS A 104 -18.21 -23.78 -4.11
C LYS A 104 -17.91 -23.06 -5.41
N TYR A 105 -16.76 -22.39 -5.47
CA TYR A 105 -16.37 -21.52 -6.58
C TYR A 105 -15.24 -22.11 -7.44
N LEU A 106 -14.98 -23.41 -7.29
CA LEU A 106 -13.93 -24.08 -8.05
C LEU A 106 -14.39 -24.43 -9.45
N ILE A 107 -13.58 -24.07 -10.43
CA ILE A 107 -13.81 -24.47 -11.82
C ILE A 107 -13.11 -25.80 -12.08
N SER A 108 -13.90 -26.84 -12.34
CA SER A 108 -13.38 -28.14 -12.76
C SER A 108 -13.44 -28.23 -14.29
N GLN A 109 -12.31 -28.49 -14.94
CA GLN A 109 -12.31 -28.79 -16.37
C GLN A 109 -12.81 -30.25 -16.63
N GLN A 110 -13.46 -30.46 -17.76
CA GLN A 110 -14.02 -31.79 -18.07
C GLN A 110 -12.96 -32.89 -17.97
N GLY A 111 -13.20 -33.83 -17.06
CA GLY A 111 -12.33 -35.01 -16.83
C GLY A 111 -11.11 -34.78 -15.91
N GLN A 112 -10.97 -33.59 -15.36
CA GLN A 112 -9.94 -33.28 -14.35
C GLN A 112 -10.59 -32.78 -13.07
N GLY A 113 -9.94 -33.04 -11.91
CA GLY A 113 -10.38 -32.48 -10.63
C GLY A 113 -10.19 -30.96 -10.55
N ALA A 114 -10.74 -30.34 -9.51
CA ALA A 114 -10.59 -28.91 -9.26
C ALA A 114 -9.14 -28.49 -9.00
N VAL A 115 -8.30 -29.41 -8.51
CA VAL A 115 -6.88 -29.22 -8.28
C VAL A 115 -6.09 -29.91 -9.38
N GLN A 116 -5.40 -29.14 -10.19
CA GLN A 116 -4.57 -29.65 -11.28
C GLN A 116 -3.09 -29.51 -10.91
N GLY A 117 -2.28 -30.53 -11.10
CA GLY A 117 -0.89 -30.49 -10.69
C GLY A 117 0.00 -31.58 -11.26
N PHE A 118 1.22 -31.57 -10.82
CA PHE A 118 2.28 -32.46 -11.28
C PHE A 118 2.04 -33.94 -10.95
N PHE A 119 1.12 -34.27 -10.04
CA PHE A 119 0.68 -35.66 -9.78
C PHE A 119 -0.43 -36.16 -10.71
N GLY A 120 -0.83 -35.36 -11.69
CA GLY A 120 -1.80 -35.78 -12.72
C GLY A 120 -1.57 -37.17 -13.33
N PRO A 121 -0.31 -37.61 -13.61
CA PRO A 121 -0.05 -38.98 -14.07
C PRO A 121 -0.53 -40.06 -13.12
N ILE A 122 -0.32 -39.89 -11.82
CA ILE A 122 -0.76 -40.87 -10.80
C ILE A 122 -2.28 -40.84 -10.62
N ASP A 123 -2.88 -39.64 -10.61
CA ASP A 123 -4.33 -39.48 -10.53
C ASP A 123 -5.02 -40.13 -11.73
N PHE A 124 -4.45 -39.99 -12.93
CA PHE A 124 -4.90 -40.67 -14.14
C PHE A 124 -4.82 -42.18 -13.99
N ALA A 125 -3.67 -42.72 -13.59
CA ALA A 125 -3.50 -44.16 -13.40
C ALA A 125 -4.48 -44.75 -12.38
N ARG A 126 -4.72 -44.02 -11.28
CA ARG A 126 -5.65 -44.40 -10.21
C ARG A 126 -7.11 -44.41 -10.69
N ALA A 127 -7.50 -43.47 -11.55
CA ALA A 127 -8.85 -43.43 -12.13
C ALA A 127 -9.17 -44.67 -12.97
N PHE A 128 -8.18 -45.21 -13.67
CA PHE A 128 -8.33 -46.41 -14.50
C PHE A 128 -8.02 -47.74 -13.77
N ASN A 129 -7.34 -47.70 -12.64
CA ASN A 129 -7.01 -48.90 -11.84
C ASN A 129 -7.39 -48.69 -10.37
N PRO A 130 -8.63 -49.05 -9.96
CA PRO A 130 -9.07 -48.91 -8.56
C PRO A 130 -8.28 -49.73 -7.55
N MET A 131 -7.49 -50.73 -7.99
CA MET A 131 -6.62 -51.54 -7.14
C MET A 131 -5.23 -50.91 -6.92
N PHE A 132 -4.98 -49.75 -7.45
CA PHE A 132 -3.73 -49.00 -7.26
C PHE A 132 -3.63 -48.52 -5.80
N ASN A 133 -2.86 -49.24 -5.00
CA ASN A 133 -2.73 -48.97 -3.56
C ASN A 133 -1.35 -48.41 -3.25
N ILE A 134 -1.30 -47.13 -2.94
CA ILE A 134 -0.06 -46.40 -2.67
C ILE A 134 0.54 -46.74 -1.32
N ASP A 135 -0.28 -47.08 -0.34
CA ASP A 135 0.19 -47.40 1.02
C ASP A 135 1.07 -48.66 1.06
N GLN A 136 1.06 -49.46 0.01
CA GLN A 136 1.87 -50.67 -0.12
C GLN A 136 3.12 -50.46 -0.99
N MET A 137 3.37 -49.24 -1.49
CA MET A 137 4.49 -48.92 -2.35
C MET A 137 5.62 -48.25 -1.57
N ASN A 138 6.85 -48.56 -1.97
CA ASN A 138 8.01 -47.77 -1.61
C ASN A 138 8.25 -46.67 -2.70
N ASP A 139 9.14 -45.72 -2.43
CA ASP A 139 9.39 -44.60 -3.35
C ASP A 139 9.88 -45.08 -4.73
N GLU A 140 10.68 -46.14 -4.82
CA GLU A 140 11.14 -46.63 -6.12
C GLU A 140 9.99 -47.19 -6.94
N GLN A 141 9.09 -47.94 -6.32
CA GLN A 141 7.88 -48.47 -6.98
C GLN A 141 6.96 -47.34 -7.39
N PHE A 142 6.83 -46.31 -6.57
CA PHE A 142 6.06 -45.13 -6.86
C PHE A 142 6.60 -44.37 -8.10
N LYS A 143 7.92 -44.13 -8.16
CA LYS A 143 8.59 -43.50 -9.29
C LYS A 143 8.43 -44.31 -10.58
N GLN A 144 8.50 -45.60 -10.52
CA GLN A 144 8.24 -46.46 -11.68
C GLN A 144 6.77 -46.36 -12.13
N ALA A 145 5.85 -46.34 -11.18
CA ALA A 145 4.43 -46.13 -11.48
C ALA A 145 4.16 -44.76 -12.11
N TYR A 146 4.78 -43.70 -11.57
CA TYR A 146 4.69 -42.34 -12.13
C TYR A 146 5.20 -42.29 -13.57
N LYS A 147 6.36 -42.85 -13.84
CA LYS A 147 6.96 -42.92 -15.19
C LYS A 147 6.07 -43.69 -16.15
N GLY A 148 5.55 -44.84 -15.70
CA GLY A 148 4.64 -45.66 -16.51
C GLY A 148 3.31 -44.98 -16.80
N ALA A 149 2.72 -44.34 -15.81
CA ALA A 149 1.49 -43.57 -15.95
C ALA A 149 1.67 -42.35 -16.89
N SER A 150 2.76 -41.59 -16.69
CA SER A 150 3.10 -40.45 -17.54
C SER A 150 3.23 -40.84 -19.00
N ALA A 151 3.87 -41.99 -19.31
CA ALA A 151 4.01 -42.46 -20.69
C ALA A 151 2.70 -42.91 -21.33
N GLN A 152 1.64 -43.16 -20.56
CA GLN A 152 0.31 -43.54 -21.06
C GLN A 152 -0.64 -42.34 -21.25
N MET A 153 -0.25 -41.16 -20.73
CA MET A 153 -1.05 -39.93 -20.92
C MET A 153 -0.89 -39.35 -22.32
N PRO A 154 -1.93 -38.63 -22.84
CA PRO A 154 -1.77 -37.80 -24.02
C PRO A 154 -0.61 -36.80 -23.86
N PRO A 155 0.16 -36.53 -24.95
CA PRO A 155 1.36 -35.71 -24.88
C PRO A 155 1.15 -34.31 -24.26
N GLU A 156 0.00 -33.69 -24.48
CA GLU A 156 -0.34 -32.38 -23.93
C GLU A 156 -0.46 -32.42 -22.40
N PHE A 157 -1.05 -33.46 -21.82
CA PHE A 157 -1.18 -33.59 -20.36
C PHE A 157 0.15 -34.00 -19.71
N GLN A 158 0.96 -34.80 -20.41
CA GLN A 158 2.31 -35.11 -19.97
C GLN A 158 3.18 -33.84 -19.93
N ALA A 159 3.13 -33.02 -20.98
CA ALA A 159 3.86 -31.77 -21.04
C ALA A 159 3.40 -30.80 -19.93
N PHE A 160 2.09 -30.71 -19.69
CA PHE A 160 1.52 -29.89 -18.63
C PHE A 160 2.01 -30.32 -17.24
N ALA A 161 1.91 -31.62 -16.90
CA ALA A 161 2.36 -32.14 -15.60
C ALA A 161 3.86 -31.91 -15.40
N SER A 162 4.67 -32.05 -16.44
CA SER A 162 6.10 -31.80 -16.40
C SER A 162 6.44 -30.30 -16.23
N ALA A 163 5.67 -29.44 -16.83
CA ALA A 163 5.85 -27.97 -16.73
C ALA A 163 5.53 -27.44 -15.32
N LEU A 164 4.80 -28.19 -14.51
CA LEU A 164 4.48 -27.87 -13.13
C LEU A 164 5.53 -28.36 -12.12
N LEU A 165 6.58 -29.02 -12.57
CA LEU A 165 7.73 -29.43 -11.76
C LEU A 165 8.84 -28.39 -11.87
N SER A 166 9.71 -28.36 -10.85
CA SER A 166 10.83 -27.41 -10.83
C SER A 166 11.84 -27.67 -11.96
N GLU A 167 12.66 -26.68 -12.25
CA GLU A 167 13.67 -26.72 -13.33
C GLU A 167 14.68 -27.86 -13.17
N ASN A 168 14.86 -28.37 -11.95
CA ASN A 168 15.74 -29.50 -11.64
C ASN A 168 15.05 -30.88 -11.77
N TYR A 169 13.86 -30.93 -12.38
CA TYR A 169 13.16 -32.21 -12.60
C TYR A 169 14.00 -33.16 -13.46
N ASP A 170 14.31 -34.31 -12.89
CA ASP A 170 14.98 -35.40 -13.59
C ASP A 170 13.97 -36.48 -14.01
N SER A 171 13.70 -36.52 -15.32
CA SER A 171 12.75 -37.48 -15.89
C SER A 171 13.25 -38.93 -15.92
N GLU A 172 14.57 -39.18 -15.79
CA GLU A 172 15.15 -40.52 -15.74
C GLU A 172 14.97 -41.12 -14.35
N ASN A 173 15.30 -40.38 -13.31
CA ASN A 173 15.22 -40.81 -11.92
C ASN A 173 13.87 -40.47 -11.26
N VAL A 174 13.05 -39.65 -11.93
CA VAL A 174 11.74 -39.14 -11.43
C VAL A 174 11.92 -38.47 -10.08
N THR A 175 12.71 -37.38 -10.07
CA THR A 175 12.95 -36.55 -8.88
C THR A 175 12.74 -35.09 -9.16
N SER A 176 12.19 -34.37 -8.20
CA SER A 176 12.02 -32.92 -8.26
C SER A 176 11.97 -32.32 -6.85
N THR A 177 12.60 -31.16 -6.66
CA THR A 177 12.59 -30.49 -5.35
C THR A 177 11.34 -29.64 -5.14
N ALA A 178 10.59 -29.35 -6.18
CA ALA A 178 9.32 -28.62 -6.05
C ALA A 178 8.34 -29.02 -7.14
N GLY A 179 7.05 -28.85 -6.82
CA GLY A 179 5.94 -29.01 -7.76
C GLY A 179 4.86 -27.99 -7.47
N LEU A 180 4.18 -27.58 -8.53
CA LEU A 180 3.09 -26.62 -8.53
C LEU A 180 1.76 -27.33 -8.76
N ALA A 181 0.74 -26.94 -7.99
CA ALA A 181 -0.65 -27.22 -8.28
C ALA A 181 -1.40 -25.92 -8.56
N ILE A 182 -2.40 -26.01 -9.43
CA ILE A 182 -3.22 -24.90 -9.88
C ILE A 182 -4.67 -25.18 -9.51
N ILE A 183 -5.29 -24.20 -8.87
CA ILE A 183 -6.72 -24.18 -8.54
C ILE A 183 -7.31 -22.98 -9.25
N THR A 184 -8.32 -23.21 -10.08
CA THR A 184 -9.02 -22.12 -10.77
C THR A 184 -10.31 -21.80 -10.04
N ILE A 185 -10.47 -20.52 -9.68
CA ILE A 185 -11.59 -20.00 -8.91
C ILE A 185 -12.48 -19.14 -9.81
N ASP A 186 -13.78 -19.30 -9.72
CA ASP A 186 -14.79 -18.47 -10.37
C ASP A 186 -15.04 -17.20 -9.55
N SER A 187 -14.24 -16.17 -9.80
CA SER A 187 -14.40 -14.88 -9.16
C SER A 187 -15.69 -14.15 -9.59
N ALA A 188 -16.23 -14.47 -10.77
CA ALA A 188 -17.50 -13.90 -11.21
C ALA A 188 -18.66 -14.42 -10.37
N GLN A 189 -18.67 -15.73 -10.05
CA GLN A 189 -19.67 -16.31 -9.16
C GLN A 189 -19.56 -15.75 -7.74
N ILE A 190 -18.32 -15.53 -7.24
CA ILE A 190 -18.11 -14.87 -5.95
C ILE A 190 -18.68 -13.45 -5.98
N ALA A 191 -18.44 -12.70 -7.04
CA ALA A 191 -19.00 -11.36 -7.20
C ALA A 191 -20.53 -11.36 -7.21
N GLU A 192 -21.16 -12.34 -7.87
CA GLU A 192 -22.62 -12.49 -7.88
C GLU A 192 -23.16 -12.76 -6.47
N ASP A 193 -22.52 -13.66 -5.71
CA ASP A 193 -22.96 -14.07 -4.38
C ASP A 193 -22.75 -12.97 -3.32
N PHE A 194 -21.74 -12.12 -3.46
CA PHE A 194 -21.37 -11.09 -2.47
C PHE A 194 -21.64 -9.64 -2.91
N GLY A 195 -22.53 -9.44 -3.87
CA GLY A 195 -23.06 -8.10 -4.20
C GLY A 195 -22.19 -7.26 -5.14
N GLY A 196 -21.37 -7.91 -5.96
CA GLY A 196 -20.58 -7.27 -7.00
C GLY A 196 -19.06 -7.44 -6.83
N SER A 197 -18.31 -6.74 -7.67
CA SER A 197 -16.83 -6.79 -7.67
C SER A 197 -16.21 -6.41 -6.33
N ASP A 198 -16.81 -5.46 -5.61
CA ASP A 198 -16.30 -4.98 -4.33
C ASP A 198 -16.42 -6.06 -3.23
N GLY A 199 -17.55 -6.78 -3.20
CA GLY A 199 -17.73 -7.92 -2.30
C GLY A 199 -16.79 -9.07 -2.62
N ALA A 200 -16.57 -9.38 -3.90
CA ALA A 200 -15.61 -10.39 -4.32
C ALA A 200 -14.18 -10.02 -3.92
N PHE A 201 -13.82 -8.76 -4.04
CA PHE A 201 -12.48 -8.25 -3.68
C PHE A 201 -12.16 -8.44 -2.19
N ILE A 202 -13.16 -8.42 -1.31
CA ILE A 202 -13.00 -8.65 0.13
C ILE A 202 -13.06 -10.14 0.46
N GLU A 203 -14.09 -10.82 -0.03
CA GLU A 203 -14.40 -12.20 0.40
C GLU A 203 -13.48 -13.23 -0.25
N GLN A 204 -13.05 -13.03 -1.49
CA GLN A 204 -12.16 -13.98 -2.14
C GLN A 204 -10.79 -14.05 -1.47
N PRO A 205 -10.06 -12.95 -1.20
CA PRO A 205 -8.81 -13.00 -0.44
C PRO A 205 -8.99 -13.61 0.95
N ARG A 206 -10.08 -13.33 1.65
CA ARG A 206 -10.38 -13.93 2.96
C ARG A 206 -10.44 -15.46 2.86
N MET A 207 -11.17 -16.00 1.87
CA MET A 207 -11.25 -17.43 1.63
C MET A 207 -9.90 -18.03 1.19
N GLU A 208 -9.14 -17.30 0.37
CA GLU A 208 -7.81 -17.74 -0.08
C GLU A 208 -6.79 -17.80 1.07
N VAL A 209 -6.88 -16.88 2.03
CA VAL A 209 -6.07 -16.88 3.24
C VAL A 209 -6.39 -18.06 4.12
N GLN A 210 -7.66 -18.27 4.43
CA GLN A 210 -8.08 -19.43 5.21
C GLN A 210 -7.60 -20.73 4.55
N LEU A 211 -7.76 -20.85 3.23
CA LEU A 211 -7.24 -22.00 2.48
C LEU A 211 -5.72 -22.13 2.61
N SER A 212 -4.98 -21.03 2.53
CA SER A 212 -3.51 -21.02 2.67
C SER A 212 -3.06 -21.48 4.05
N GLU A 213 -3.76 -21.09 5.12
CA GLU A 213 -3.48 -21.53 6.49
C GLU A 213 -3.73 -23.04 6.64
N GLU A 214 -4.88 -23.52 6.19
CA GLU A 214 -5.22 -24.94 6.21
C GLU A 214 -4.21 -25.80 5.41
N LEU A 215 -3.74 -25.29 4.25
CA LEU A 215 -2.71 -25.96 3.44
C LEU A 215 -1.34 -25.96 4.13
N ASN A 216 -0.97 -24.89 4.82
CA ASN A 216 0.29 -24.82 5.56
C ASN A 216 0.34 -25.85 6.71
N GLU A 217 -0.81 -26.16 7.33
CA GLU A 217 -0.89 -27.18 8.39
C GLU A 217 -0.49 -28.56 7.89
N ILE A 218 -0.72 -28.89 6.61
CA ILE A 218 -0.30 -30.17 6.01
C ILE A 218 1.21 -30.38 6.17
N SER A 219 1.99 -29.30 6.08
CA SER A 219 3.44 -29.35 6.25
C SER A 219 3.88 -29.95 7.59
N SER A 220 3.05 -29.88 8.63
CA SER A 220 3.35 -30.44 9.94
C SER A 220 3.28 -31.96 9.99
N ASN A 221 2.58 -32.59 9.03
CA ASN A 221 2.40 -34.03 8.95
C ASN A 221 3.58 -34.75 8.27
N TYR A 222 4.44 -33.99 7.58
CA TYR A 222 5.55 -34.54 6.78
C TYR A 222 6.87 -33.85 7.12
N ALA A 223 7.91 -34.66 7.35
CA ALA A 223 9.23 -34.17 7.76
C ALA A 223 9.99 -33.46 6.60
N SER A 224 9.76 -33.91 5.36
CA SER A 224 10.51 -33.49 4.16
C SER A 224 9.68 -32.72 3.13
N ILE A 225 8.37 -32.57 3.36
CA ILE A 225 7.46 -31.90 2.43
C ILE A 225 6.91 -30.64 3.09
N LYS A 226 6.98 -29.52 2.36
CA LYS A 226 6.33 -28.26 2.72
C LYS A 226 5.29 -27.91 1.68
N VAL A 227 4.14 -27.47 2.13
CA VAL A 227 3.02 -27.01 1.30
C VAL A 227 2.74 -25.55 1.62
N SER A 228 2.58 -24.72 0.60
CA SER A 228 2.27 -23.30 0.77
C SER A 228 1.31 -22.83 -0.32
N GLY A 229 0.33 -22.01 0.05
CA GLY A 229 -0.56 -21.35 -0.88
C GLY A 229 0.04 -20.04 -1.41
N PHE A 230 -0.24 -19.72 -2.66
CA PHE A 230 0.10 -18.43 -3.26
C PHE A 230 -1.00 -17.96 -4.20
N SER A 231 -1.42 -16.72 -4.05
CA SER A 231 -2.30 -16.04 -4.99
C SER A 231 -2.01 -14.55 -5.01
N PHE A 232 -2.56 -13.86 -5.99
CA PHE A 232 -2.46 -12.40 -6.04
C PHE A 232 -3.26 -11.76 -4.88
N GLY A 233 -4.38 -12.37 -4.47
CA GLY A 233 -5.16 -11.94 -3.30
C GLY A 233 -4.35 -12.01 -1.99
N LEU A 234 -3.59 -13.11 -1.79
CA LEU A 234 -2.68 -13.25 -0.65
C LEU A 234 -1.54 -12.22 -0.66
N LEU A 235 -1.06 -11.84 -1.85
CA LEU A 235 0.01 -10.84 -1.99
C LEU A 235 -0.47 -9.43 -1.67
N LEU A 236 -1.72 -9.11 -1.99
CA LEU A 236 -2.30 -7.78 -1.71
C LEU A 236 -2.68 -7.58 -0.24
N GLY A 237 -2.60 -8.64 0.56
CA GLY A 237 -2.85 -8.59 1.99
C GLY A 237 -4.25 -9.05 2.37
N ASN A 238 -4.30 -9.76 3.46
CA ASN A 238 -5.47 -10.14 4.19
C ASN A 238 -6.24 -8.92 4.63
N ASP A 239 -7.55 -9.02 4.56
CA ASP A 239 -8.53 -8.16 5.23
C ASP A 239 -8.28 -6.66 5.08
N GLY A 240 -9.24 -5.96 4.47
CA GLY A 240 -9.22 -4.51 4.39
C GLY A 240 -9.00 -3.86 5.77
N ASP A 241 -9.41 -4.53 6.85
CA ASP A 241 -9.20 -4.12 8.23
C ASP A 241 -7.73 -4.27 8.67
N ASP A 242 -7.06 -5.38 8.35
CA ASP A 242 -5.64 -5.58 8.66
C ASP A 242 -4.73 -4.61 7.89
N PHE A 243 -5.03 -4.33 6.63
CA PHE A 243 -4.29 -3.36 5.82
C PHE A 243 -4.40 -1.94 6.41
N LEU A 244 -5.58 -1.53 6.85
CA LEU A 244 -5.78 -0.23 7.51
C LEU A 244 -5.09 -0.19 8.87
N GLU A 245 -5.10 -1.27 9.63
CA GLU A 245 -4.40 -1.40 10.91
C GLU A 245 -2.88 -1.35 10.69
N GLU A 246 -2.35 -2.09 9.71
CA GLU A 246 -0.93 -2.09 9.36
C GLU A 246 -0.44 -0.72 8.90
N ILE A 247 -1.19 -0.05 8.04
CA ILE A 247 -0.91 1.35 7.64
C ILE A 247 -0.99 2.26 8.86
N GLY A 248 -1.98 2.10 9.73
CA GLY A 248 -2.10 2.86 10.96
C GLY A 248 -0.89 2.70 11.89
N VAL A 249 -0.39 1.48 12.06
CA VAL A 249 0.82 1.16 12.83
C VAL A 249 2.07 1.76 12.17
N LEU A 250 2.21 1.64 10.85
CA LEU A 250 3.33 2.24 10.11
C LEU A 250 3.30 3.76 10.20
N PHE A 251 2.12 4.38 10.07
CA PHE A 251 1.92 5.81 10.26
C PHE A 251 2.32 6.25 11.67
N GLY A 252 1.89 5.51 12.69
CA GLY A 252 2.25 5.77 14.08
C GLY A 252 3.75 5.69 14.33
N LYS A 253 4.42 4.66 13.80
CA LYS A 253 5.88 4.50 13.90
C LYS A 253 6.62 5.63 13.18
N ALA A 254 6.23 5.96 11.95
CA ALA A 254 6.81 7.06 11.19
C ALA A 254 6.64 8.39 11.93
N PHE A 255 5.45 8.66 12.46
CA PHE A 255 5.17 9.86 13.24
C PHE A 255 6.05 9.97 14.50
N LEU A 256 6.24 8.87 15.26
CA LEU A 256 7.11 8.85 16.44
C LEU A 256 8.58 9.08 16.10
N ILE A 257 9.08 8.49 15.02
CA ILE A 257 10.45 8.70 14.53
C ILE A 257 10.65 10.18 14.18
N ILE A 258 9.72 10.75 13.44
CA ILE A 258 9.75 12.15 13.00
C ILE A 258 9.66 13.10 14.20
N LEU A 259 8.79 12.78 15.17
CA LEU A 259 8.72 13.52 16.43
C LEU A 259 10.08 13.54 17.15
N GLY A 260 10.76 12.39 17.22
CA GLY A 260 12.09 12.27 17.81
C GLY A 260 13.14 13.10 17.06
N VAL A 261 13.15 13.03 15.73
CA VAL A 261 14.07 13.80 14.87
C VAL A 261 13.83 15.31 15.02
N LEU A 262 12.56 15.76 14.96
CA LEU A 262 12.21 17.16 15.17
C LEU A 262 12.58 17.65 16.58
N ALA A 263 12.31 16.83 17.60
CA ALA A 263 12.69 17.16 18.97
C ALA A 263 14.21 17.32 19.11
N TYR A 264 14.99 16.47 18.45
CA TYR A 264 16.45 16.56 18.42
C TYR A 264 16.93 17.83 17.68
N ILE A 265 16.41 18.11 16.49
CA ILE A 265 16.80 19.27 15.66
C ILE A 265 16.40 20.58 16.33
N PHE A 266 15.20 20.65 16.90
CA PHE A 266 14.72 21.87 17.55
C PHE A 266 15.21 22.04 18.98
N PHE A 267 15.96 21.07 19.53
CA PHE A 267 16.48 21.16 20.89
C PHE A 267 17.46 22.32 21.04
N ILE A 268 17.11 23.26 21.89
CA ILE A 268 17.97 24.43 22.25
C ILE A 268 18.73 24.07 23.49
N ARG A 269 20.06 24.04 23.40
CA ARG A 269 20.93 23.84 24.58
C ARG A 269 20.83 25.01 25.53
N PRO A 270 20.57 24.78 26.83
CA PRO A 270 20.58 25.82 27.83
C PRO A 270 21.95 26.52 27.89
N ARG A 271 21.96 27.86 27.89
CA ARG A 271 23.17 28.70 28.03
C ARG A 271 23.07 29.57 29.28
N LYS A 272 24.21 30.16 29.75
CA LYS A 272 24.19 31.13 30.85
C LYS A 272 23.26 32.30 30.47
N GLY A 273 22.21 32.52 31.27
CA GLY A 273 21.17 33.54 31.05
C GLY A 273 19.90 32.99 30.39
N TYR A 274 19.93 31.79 29.77
CA TYR A 274 18.76 31.13 29.15
C TYR A 274 18.48 29.79 29.85
N GLY A 275 17.67 29.85 30.91
CA GLY A 275 17.42 28.68 31.76
C GLY A 275 16.73 27.54 31.03
N PHE A 276 16.86 26.31 31.52
CA PHE A 276 16.30 25.08 30.97
C PHE A 276 14.81 25.20 30.62
N LEU A 277 13.99 25.79 31.48
CA LEU A 277 12.55 25.98 31.26
C LEU A 277 12.22 26.86 30.05
N LYS A 278 13.00 27.94 29.81
CA LYS A 278 12.78 28.79 28.62
C LYS A 278 13.18 28.08 27.33
N SER A 279 14.30 27.37 27.38
CA SER A 279 14.79 26.55 26.26
C SER A 279 13.81 25.46 25.90
N SER A 280 13.34 24.68 26.85
CA SER A 280 12.33 23.61 26.62
C SER A 280 11.02 24.16 26.09
N ARG A 281 10.51 25.29 26.65
CA ARG A 281 9.26 25.89 26.17
C ARG A 281 9.36 26.32 24.71
N ARG A 282 10.49 26.86 24.27
CA ARG A 282 10.70 27.26 22.88
C ARG A 282 10.83 26.04 21.97
N THR A 283 11.60 25.04 22.37
CA THR A 283 11.70 23.77 21.63
C THR A 283 10.32 23.11 21.45
N VAL A 284 9.54 23.01 22.52
CA VAL A 284 8.18 22.45 22.46
C VAL A 284 7.26 23.30 21.57
N SER A 285 7.35 24.63 21.64
CA SER A 285 6.57 25.52 20.80
C SER A 285 6.90 25.36 19.31
N ASP A 286 8.18 25.18 18.94
CA ASP A 286 8.59 24.95 17.56
C ASP A 286 8.16 23.57 17.07
N LEU A 287 8.27 22.57 17.93
CA LEU A 287 7.83 21.21 17.67
C LEU A 287 6.30 21.16 17.40
N LEU A 288 5.51 21.71 18.32
CA LEU A 288 4.05 21.73 18.20
C LEU A 288 3.59 22.52 16.97
N LEU A 289 4.25 23.63 16.67
CA LEU A 289 3.89 24.43 15.49
C LEU A 289 4.21 23.68 14.20
N SER A 290 5.36 23.02 14.12
CA SER A 290 5.76 22.23 12.95
C SER A 290 4.83 21.03 12.73
N LEU A 291 4.59 20.24 13.79
CA LEU A 291 3.67 19.11 13.72
C LEU A 291 2.24 19.54 13.40
N GLY A 292 1.75 20.59 14.06
CA GLY A 292 0.43 21.15 13.80
C GLY A 292 0.27 21.58 12.35
N THR A 293 1.31 22.19 11.76
CA THR A 293 1.31 22.60 10.35
C THR A 293 1.22 21.41 9.41
N ILE A 294 1.95 20.33 9.71
CA ILE A 294 1.92 19.08 8.93
C ILE A 294 0.53 18.44 9.01
N LEU A 295 -0.01 18.30 10.22
CA LEU A 295 -1.34 17.74 10.42
C LEU A 295 -2.43 18.55 9.73
N LEU A 296 -2.34 19.88 9.76
CA LEU A 296 -3.24 20.75 9.02
C LEU A 296 -3.12 20.52 7.51
N SER A 297 -1.91 20.38 6.97
CA SER A 297 -1.71 20.14 5.54
C SER A 297 -2.28 18.79 5.10
N ILE A 298 -2.17 17.74 5.94
CA ILE A 298 -2.82 16.45 5.71
C ILE A 298 -4.34 16.59 5.71
N GLY A 299 -4.90 17.27 6.70
CA GLY A 299 -6.36 17.49 6.76
C GLY A 299 -6.87 18.28 5.55
N TRP A 300 -6.12 19.30 5.08
CA TRP A 300 -6.47 20.03 3.86
C TRP A 300 -6.34 19.18 2.60
N MET A 301 -5.32 18.30 2.55
CA MET A 301 -5.15 17.34 1.45
C MET A 301 -6.33 16.38 1.37
N GLN A 302 -6.75 15.80 2.50
CA GLN A 302 -7.90 14.89 2.54
C GLN A 302 -9.19 15.59 2.16
N GLY A 303 -9.42 16.80 2.68
CA GLY A 303 -10.59 17.60 2.29
C GLY A 303 -10.60 18.01 0.83
N MET A 304 -9.42 18.28 0.24
CA MET A 304 -9.30 18.55 -1.19
C MET A 304 -9.56 17.28 -2.01
N GLY A 305 -9.06 16.13 -1.54
CA GLY A 305 -9.35 14.82 -2.16
C GLY A 305 -10.86 14.57 -2.24
N ALA A 306 -11.58 14.76 -1.12
CA ALA A 306 -13.04 14.64 -1.10
C ALA A 306 -13.73 15.65 -2.06
N LEU A 307 -13.28 16.90 -2.08
CA LEU A 307 -13.82 17.92 -2.98
C LEU A 307 -13.60 17.58 -4.47
N LEU A 308 -12.46 16.98 -4.81
CA LEU A 308 -12.14 16.56 -6.18
C LEU A 308 -12.78 15.22 -6.55
N GLY A 309 -13.24 14.45 -5.55
CA GLY A 309 -13.83 13.13 -5.69
C GLY A 309 -15.20 13.11 -6.37
N PRO A 310 -15.77 11.88 -6.54
CA PRO A 310 -17.02 11.66 -7.28
C PRO A 310 -18.21 12.39 -6.67
N GLY A 311 -18.24 12.58 -5.34
CA GLY A 311 -19.33 13.27 -4.63
C GLY A 311 -19.46 14.75 -4.97
N PHE A 312 -18.44 15.41 -5.55
CA PHE A 312 -18.44 16.85 -5.84
C PHE A 312 -17.97 17.18 -7.26
N LEU A 313 -16.66 17.25 -7.49
CA LEU A 313 -16.11 17.73 -8.77
C LEU A 313 -15.81 16.59 -9.77
N ASN A 314 -15.76 15.36 -9.33
CA ASN A 314 -15.51 14.18 -10.16
C ASN A 314 -14.25 14.28 -11.04
N VAL A 315 -13.17 14.82 -10.49
CA VAL A 315 -11.85 14.96 -11.15
C VAL A 315 -10.97 13.76 -10.89
N ILE A 316 -11.10 13.19 -9.69
CA ILE A 316 -10.44 11.97 -9.23
C ILE A 316 -11.48 10.95 -8.78
N GLY A 317 -11.10 9.68 -8.73
CA GLY A 317 -11.95 8.58 -8.21
C GLY A 317 -12.14 8.63 -6.69
N ALA A 318 -12.85 7.65 -6.17
CA ALA A 318 -12.97 7.42 -4.73
C ALA A 318 -11.57 7.15 -4.11
N PRO A 319 -11.38 7.42 -2.80
CA PRO A 319 -10.14 7.07 -2.12
C PRO A 319 -9.78 5.60 -2.35
N ASN A 320 -8.51 5.32 -2.62
CA ASN A 320 -8.01 3.97 -2.91
C ASN A 320 -6.79 3.65 -2.03
N GLN A 321 -6.33 2.40 -2.05
CA GLN A 321 -5.20 1.94 -1.23
C GLN A 321 -3.92 2.75 -1.46
N ILE A 322 -3.62 3.14 -2.71
CA ILE A 322 -2.43 3.97 -3.03
C ILE A 322 -2.57 5.37 -2.43
N SER A 323 -3.78 5.94 -2.47
CA SER A 323 -4.03 7.28 -1.92
C SER A 323 -3.87 7.33 -0.39
N GLN A 324 -4.04 6.20 0.32
CA GLN A 324 -3.82 6.10 1.76
C GLN A 324 -2.33 6.27 2.17
N ILE A 325 -1.40 6.08 1.26
CA ILE A 325 0.03 6.31 1.50
C ILE A 325 0.38 7.80 1.47
N ALA A 326 -0.45 8.64 0.84
CA ALA A 326 -0.20 10.07 0.66
C ALA A 326 0.09 10.84 1.98
N PRO A 327 -0.64 10.63 3.10
CA PRO A 327 -0.34 11.28 4.37
C PRO A 327 1.07 10.98 4.90
N ILE A 328 1.55 9.72 4.79
CA ILE A 328 2.90 9.32 5.24
C ILE A 328 3.97 10.08 4.46
N LEU A 329 3.80 10.18 3.15
CA LEU A 329 4.68 10.91 2.26
C LEU A 329 4.71 12.40 2.59
N LEU A 330 3.54 12.98 2.87
CA LEU A 330 3.41 14.40 3.22
C LEU A 330 4.05 14.73 4.58
N ILE A 331 4.04 13.81 5.55
CA ILE A 331 4.76 13.99 6.80
C ILE A 331 6.26 14.17 6.51
N GLY A 332 6.87 13.31 5.71
CA GLY A 332 8.29 13.40 5.37
C GLY A 332 8.65 14.73 4.69
N LEU A 333 7.90 15.13 3.67
CA LEU A 333 8.14 16.37 2.92
C LEU A 333 7.82 17.63 3.74
N GLY A 334 6.74 17.59 4.54
CA GLY A 334 6.32 18.74 5.36
C GLY A 334 7.29 19.05 6.49
N VAL A 335 7.94 18.03 7.06
CA VAL A 335 8.98 18.18 8.09
C VAL A 335 10.16 18.99 7.58
N ASP A 336 10.60 18.73 6.37
CA ASP A 336 11.74 19.43 5.76
C ASP A 336 11.47 20.95 5.64
N TYR A 337 10.27 21.33 5.21
CA TYR A 337 9.87 22.74 5.15
C TYR A 337 9.90 23.43 6.52
N ALA A 338 9.40 22.75 7.56
CA ALA A 338 9.38 23.27 8.91
C ALA A 338 10.77 23.45 9.49
N ILE A 339 11.67 22.48 9.25
CA ILE A 339 13.06 22.52 9.70
C ILE A 339 13.80 23.69 9.05
N HIS A 340 13.75 23.80 7.75
CA HIS A 340 14.45 24.87 7.03
C HIS A 340 13.93 26.26 7.38
N PHE A 341 12.62 26.43 7.45
CA PHE A 341 12.05 27.71 7.85
C PHE A 341 12.43 28.09 9.29
N THR A 342 12.20 27.19 10.24
CA THR A 342 12.45 27.46 11.66
C THR A 342 13.95 27.66 11.96
N GLY A 343 14.79 26.85 11.30
CA GLY A 343 16.24 26.97 11.41
C GLY A 343 16.74 28.35 10.99
N ARG A 344 16.36 28.80 9.78
CA ARG A 344 16.77 30.10 9.28
C ARG A 344 16.16 31.27 10.08
N TYR A 345 14.91 31.15 10.48
CA TYR A 345 14.26 32.15 11.32
C TYR A 345 14.98 32.33 12.69
N ARG A 346 15.42 31.22 13.30
CA ARG A 346 16.21 31.26 14.55
C ARG A 346 17.59 31.88 14.34
N GLU A 347 18.23 31.59 13.22
CA GLU A 347 19.53 32.17 12.87
C GLU A 347 19.43 33.70 12.77
N GLU A 348 18.46 34.21 12.01
CA GLU A 348 18.24 35.67 11.88
C GLU A 348 17.93 36.35 13.22
N LEU A 349 17.14 35.71 14.10
CA LEU A 349 16.91 36.22 15.46
C LEU A 349 18.18 36.20 16.31
N GLY A 350 19.00 35.16 16.16
CA GLY A 350 20.30 35.04 16.89
C GLY A 350 21.29 36.09 16.46
N ASP A 351 21.24 36.56 15.21
CA ASP A 351 22.04 37.68 14.68
C ASP A 351 21.53 39.05 15.11
N GLY A 352 20.45 39.11 15.89
CA GLY A 352 19.91 40.36 16.48
C GLY A 352 18.88 41.05 15.61
N ALA A 353 18.39 40.43 14.53
CA ALA A 353 17.30 40.99 13.73
C ALA A 353 15.97 40.98 14.50
N SER A 354 15.12 41.99 14.27
CA SER A 354 13.76 41.99 14.82
C SER A 354 12.92 40.85 14.28
N VAL A 355 11.87 40.45 15.00
CA VAL A 355 10.93 39.37 14.56
C VAL A 355 10.42 39.61 13.13
N LYS A 356 10.12 40.86 12.77
CA LYS A 356 9.66 41.23 11.44
C LYS A 356 10.76 41.08 10.39
N GLU A 357 11.96 41.53 10.66
CA GLU A 357 13.12 41.40 9.79
C GLU A 357 13.50 39.94 9.60
N SER A 358 13.60 39.17 10.69
CA SER A 358 13.89 37.73 10.67
C SER A 358 12.87 36.96 9.80
N THR A 359 11.58 37.28 9.95
CA THR A 359 10.52 36.68 9.11
C THR A 359 10.71 37.04 7.65
N THR A 360 10.99 38.33 7.34
CA THR A 360 11.14 38.80 5.96
C THR A 360 12.38 38.20 5.31
N ASN A 361 13.50 38.16 6.01
CA ASN A 361 14.76 37.59 5.52
C ASN A 361 14.63 36.08 5.27
N THR A 362 14.00 35.35 6.20
CA THR A 362 13.74 33.92 6.04
C THR A 362 12.88 33.63 4.81
N LEU A 363 11.76 34.35 4.65
CA LEU A 363 10.89 34.19 3.49
C LEU A 363 11.58 34.57 2.16
N SER A 364 12.46 35.56 2.16
CA SER A 364 13.15 36.00 0.95
C SER A 364 14.33 35.10 0.56
N SER A 365 14.88 34.31 1.47
CA SER A 365 15.97 33.35 1.24
C SER A 365 15.43 31.91 1.11
N VAL A 366 15.09 31.30 2.23
CA VAL A 366 14.60 29.90 2.30
C VAL A 366 13.24 29.75 1.60
N GLY A 367 12.34 30.73 1.74
CA GLY A 367 11.02 30.65 1.10
C GLY A 367 11.09 30.53 -0.42
N ILE A 368 12.05 31.18 -1.07
CA ILE A 368 12.25 31.05 -2.53
C ILE A 368 12.75 29.64 -2.87
N ALA A 369 13.72 29.12 -2.14
CA ALA A 369 14.27 27.79 -2.34
C ALA A 369 13.19 26.70 -2.14
N LEU A 370 12.41 26.81 -1.06
CA LEU A 370 11.30 25.89 -0.79
C LEU A 370 10.23 25.96 -1.89
N THR A 371 9.89 27.15 -2.38
CA THR A 371 8.91 27.29 -3.48
C THR A 371 9.39 26.58 -4.75
N LEU A 372 10.67 26.73 -5.13
CA LEU A 372 11.23 26.08 -6.30
C LEU A 372 11.25 24.55 -6.13
N ALA A 373 11.70 24.07 -4.98
CA ALA A 373 11.70 22.64 -4.66
C ALA A 373 10.28 22.06 -4.71
N THR A 374 9.32 22.76 -4.10
CA THR A 374 7.90 22.37 -4.11
C THR A 374 7.33 22.29 -5.52
N LEU A 375 7.59 23.28 -6.36
CA LEU A 375 7.13 23.24 -7.75
C LEU A 375 7.71 22.08 -8.53
N ALA A 376 9.01 21.79 -8.35
CA ALA A 376 9.64 20.63 -8.98
C ALA A 376 8.99 19.29 -8.50
N THR A 377 8.72 19.18 -7.20
CA THR A 377 8.08 18.00 -6.62
C THR A 377 6.63 17.85 -7.11
N ILE A 378 5.86 18.94 -7.16
CA ILE A 378 4.49 18.94 -7.71
C ILE A 378 4.49 18.48 -9.16
N VAL A 379 5.40 19.00 -10.01
CA VAL A 379 5.52 18.55 -11.40
C VAL A 379 5.83 17.05 -11.46
N GLY A 380 6.71 16.55 -10.59
CA GLY A 380 7.02 15.13 -10.49
C GLY A 380 5.78 14.28 -10.16
N PHE A 381 4.97 14.67 -9.17
CA PHE A 381 3.74 13.94 -8.83
C PHE A 381 2.65 14.09 -9.89
N LEU A 382 2.48 15.28 -10.47
CA LEU A 382 1.51 15.51 -11.54
C LEU A 382 1.87 14.74 -12.82
N SER A 383 3.11 14.29 -13.02
CA SER A 383 3.44 13.43 -14.17
C SER A 383 2.66 12.12 -14.14
N ASN A 384 2.19 11.67 -12.99
CA ASN A 384 1.32 10.51 -12.86
C ASN A 384 -0.07 10.69 -13.52
N VAL A 385 -0.47 11.92 -13.86
CA VAL A 385 -1.76 12.19 -14.56
C VAL A 385 -1.84 11.49 -15.92
N VAL A 386 -0.70 11.20 -16.54
CA VAL A 386 -0.62 10.44 -17.79
C VAL A 386 -0.53 8.92 -17.58
N SER A 387 -0.56 8.45 -16.34
CA SER A 387 -0.58 7.01 -16.03
C SER A 387 -1.86 6.37 -16.58
N PRO A 388 -1.78 5.18 -17.16
CA PRO A 388 -2.97 4.40 -17.52
C PRO A 388 -3.73 3.90 -16.30
N LEU A 389 -3.09 3.84 -15.11
CA LEU A 389 -3.71 3.43 -13.86
C LEU A 389 -4.34 4.65 -13.16
N PRO A 390 -5.69 4.68 -13.01
CA PRO A 390 -6.40 5.81 -12.38
C PRO A 390 -5.89 6.13 -10.97
N GLU A 391 -5.54 5.12 -10.19
CA GLU A 391 -5.08 5.27 -8.81
C GLU A 391 -3.79 6.09 -8.71
N PHE A 392 -2.85 5.90 -9.65
CA PHE A 392 -1.63 6.71 -9.70
C PHE A 392 -1.91 8.15 -10.11
N LYS A 393 -2.86 8.38 -11.03
CA LYS A 393 -3.33 9.71 -11.39
C LYS A 393 -3.90 10.43 -10.17
N ASP A 394 -4.81 9.77 -9.45
CA ASP A 394 -5.49 10.32 -8.28
C ASP A 394 -4.51 10.60 -7.14
N PHE A 395 -3.60 9.67 -6.89
CA PHE A 395 -2.49 9.83 -5.95
C PHE A 395 -1.62 11.04 -6.30
N GLY A 396 -1.20 11.15 -7.57
CA GLY A 396 -0.37 12.25 -8.03
C GLY A 396 -1.03 13.63 -7.84
N ILE A 397 -2.33 13.75 -8.12
CA ILE A 397 -3.11 14.97 -7.92
C ILE A 397 -3.22 15.27 -6.43
N THR A 398 -3.66 14.31 -5.62
CA THR A 398 -3.90 14.49 -4.18
C THR A 398 -2.63 14.89 -3.44
N VAL A 399 -1.51 14.19 -3.69
CA VAL A 399 -0.20 14.51 -3.08
C VAL A 399 0.28 15.90 -3.49
N SER A 400 0.08 16.28 -4.76
CA SER A 400 0.46 17.61 -5.26
C SER A 400 -0.23 18.73 -4.49
N PHE A 401 -1.52 18.60 -4.21
CA PHE A 401 -2.25 19.55 -3.35
C PHE A 401 -1.74 19.52 -1.92
N GLY A 402 -1.46 18.33 -1.36
CA GLY A 402 -0.91 18.22 -0.02
C GLY A 402 0.41 18.98 0.14
N ILE A 403 1.34 18.79 -0.79
CA ILE A 403 2.64 19.46 -0.80
C ILE A 403 2.46 20.99 -0.96
N LEU A 404 1.55 21.42 -1.84
CA LEU A 404 1.22 22.85 -2.01
C LEU A 404 0.69 23.44 -0.69
N PHE A 405 -0.22 22.76 -0.01
CA PHE A 405 -0.76 23.21 1.27
C PHE A 405 0.28 23.24 2.37
N ALA A 406 1.19 22.28 2.43
CA ALA A 406 2.30 22.30 3.36
C ALA A 406 3.19 23.53 3.16
N LEU A 407 3.54 23.86 1.91
CA LEU A 407 4.28 25.08 1.58
C LEU A 407 3.52 26.33 2.00
N LEU A 408 2.24 26.46 1.63
CA LEU A 408 1.42 27.62 1.95
C LEU A 408 1.31 27.84 3.45
N LEU A 409 1.10 26.78 4.23
CA LEU A 409 1.00 26.85 5.68
C LEU A 409 2.35 27.23 6.32
N VAL A 410 3.46 26.66 5.87
CA VAL A 410 4.79 27.03 6.36
C VAL A 410 5.14 28.49 6.03
N MET A 411 4.74 28.98 4.85
CA MET A 411 5.03 30.38 4.46
C MET A 411 4.06 31.42 5.02
N THR A 412 2.90 31.02 5.55
CA THR A 412 1.89 31.96 6.07
C THR A 412 1.59 31.75 7.55
N PHE A 413 1.16 30.54 7.93
CA PHE A 413 0.70 30.24 9.29
C PHE A 413 1.83 30.21 10.31
N VAL A 414 2.94 29.54 9.99
CA VAL A 414 4.11 29.48 10.89
C VAL A 414 4.64 30.87 11.20
N PRO A 415 4.97 31.73 10.22
CA PRO A 415 5.47 33.06 10.49
C PRO A 415 4.42 33.99 11.14
N ALA A 416 3.12 33.81 10.86
CA ALA A 416 2.07 34.56 11.52
C ALA A 416 1.99 34.26 13.03
N ILE A 417 2.03 32.98 13.42
CA ILE A 417 2.07 32.58 14.82
C ILE A 417 3.36 33.05 15.49
N ARG A 418 4.52 32.91 14.84
CA ARG A 418 5.80 33.37 15.36
C ARG A 418 5.81 34.86 15.58
N SER A 419 5.26 35.62 14.62
CA SER A 419 5.19 37.09 14.77
C SER A 419 4.36 37.53 15.99
N LEU A 420 3.36 36.76 16.41
CA LEU A 420 2.58 37.05 17.63
C LEU A 420 3.27 36.59 18.91
N LEU A 421 3.82 35.38 18.92
CA LEU A 421 4.44 34.79 20.10
C LEU A 421 5.77 35.49 20.45
N ASP A 422 6.61 35.71 19.47
CA ASP A 422 7.95 36.24 19.66
C ASP A 422 7.93 37.77 19.87
N LYS A 423 7.00 38.49 19.27
CA LYS A 423 6.79 39.93 19.54
C LYS A 423 6.43 40.19 21.01
N ARG A 424 5.70 39.29 21.66
CA ARG A 424 5.45 39.37 23.11
C ARG A 424 6.73 39.09 23.93
N ALA A 425 7.65 38.31 23.41
CA ALA A 425 8.89 37.96 24.04
C ALA A 425 9.95 39.05 23.85
N GLU A 426 10.03 39.73 22.68
CA GLU A 426 10.86 40.90 22.43
C GLU A 426 10.63 42.01 23.47
N THR A 427 9.34 42.30 23.77
CA THR A 427 8.98 43.32 24.78
C THR A 427 9.39 42.97 26.22
N LYS A 428 9.89 41.75 26.47
CA LYS A 428 10.29 41.24 27.80
C LYS A 428 11.78 40.84 27.88
N GLU A 429 12.63 41.33 27.00
CA GLU A 429 14.08 41.04 26.96
C GLU A 429 14.43 39.53 26.93
N SER A 430 13.66 38.67 26.25
CA SER A 430 13.76 37.22 26.40
C SER A 430 14.01 36.42 25.14
N ILE A 431 14.44 37.02 24.02
CA ILE A 431 14.63 36.31 22.75
C ILE A 431 16.08 35.95 22.42
N SER A 432 17.07 36.60 23.05
CA SER A 432 18.48 36.33 22.78
C SER A 432 19.03 35.15 23.59
#